data_18a162285827b2772fca6dbbc7eac266
#
_entry.id   18a162285827b2772fca6dbbc7eac266
#
_cell.length_a   1.000
_cell.length_b   1.000
_cell.length_c   1.000
_cell.angle_alpha   90.00
_cell.angle_beta   90.00
_cell.angle_gamma   90.00
#
_symmetry.space_group_name_H-M   'P 1'
#
loop_
_entity.id
_entity.type
_entity.pdbx_description
1 polymer ?
#
loop_
_entity_poly.entity_id
_entity_poly.type
_entity_poly.pdbx_seq_one_letter_code
_entity_poly.pdbx_strand_id
1 'polypeptide(L)'
;MPRLRKTFRNLTSRLRLGLFGRTFLLLAALMLVSLGAWLQVFFSMELGPRANQMAQRVITAVNITRTALIYSHNDERSKLLLDLATNEGIQVYPREVTDFAEALPDDDYWQRVAQHIRTRFGPETQIAWGVNQVPGFWVSFQIEKDLYWLVFEREQIGLS
;
A
#
# COMPACT_ATOMS: atom_id res chain seq x y z
N MET A 1 29.31 28.16 -16.42
CA MET A 1 29.25 27.41 -15.12
C MET A 1 30.54 26.59 -14.96
N PRO A 2 31.61 27.12 -14.43
CA PRO A 2 32.87 26.37 -14.26
C PRO A 2 33.39 26.34 -12.81
N ARG A 3 32.54 26.35 -11.79
CA ARG A 3 33.01 26.40 -10.39
C ARG A 3 33.02 25.02 -9.66
N LEU A 4 32.31 24.02 -10.13
CA LEU A 4 32.26 22.70 -9.48
C LEU A 4 33.44 21.77 -9.81
N ARG A 5 34.19 22.04 -10.88
CA ARG A 5 35.34 21.20 -11.30
C ARG A 5 36.63 21.43 -10.50
N LYS A 6 36.73 22.56 -9.81
CA LYS A 6 37.95 22.90 -9.03
C LYS A 6 37.96 22.29 -7.63
N THR A 7 36.78 21.96 -7.06
CA THR A 7 36.67 21.46 -5.69
C THR A 7 37.09 19.99 -5.58
N PHE A 8 36.83 19.20 -6.63
CA PHE A 8 37.21 17.79 -6.63
C PHE A 8 38.71 17.54 -6.80
N ARG A 9 39.41 18.46 -7.47
CA ARG A 9 40.88 18.32 -7.74
C ARG A 9 41.73 18.62 -6.52
N ASN A 10 41.21 19.36 -5.54
CA ASN A 10 41.96 19.72 -4.34
C ASN A 10 41.81 18.72 -3.19
N LEU A 11 40.82 17.79 -3.25
CA LEU A 11 40.69 16.72 -2.25
C LEU A 11 41.72 15.59 -2.47
N THR A 12 42.13 15.36 -3.73
CA THR A 12 43.06 14.26 -4.06
C THR A 12 44.52 14.61 -3.78
N SER A 13 44.87 15.90 -3.67
CA SER A 13 46.23 16.32 -3.45
C SER A 13 46.70 16.38 -1.98
N ARG A 14 45.78 16.31 -1.03
CA ARG A 14 46.11 16.32 0.40
C ARG A 14 46.20 14.96 1.07
N LEU A 15 45.79 13.91 0.38
CA LEU A 15 45.90 12.52 0.88
C LEU A 15 47.23 11.90 0.40
N ARG A 16 48.35 12.41 0.89
CA ARG A 16 49.58 11.59 0.96
C ARG A 16 49.40 10.55 2.06
N LEU A 17 48.38 9.74 1.91
CA LEU A 17 48.16 8.55 2.73
C LEU A 17 49.25 7.55 2.36
N GLY A 18 50.08 7.21 3.30
CA GLY A 18 50.99 6.07 3.17
C GLY A 18 50.21 4.82 2.72
N LEU A 19 50.95 3.78 2.33
CA LEU A 19 50.35 2.52 1.85
C LEU A 19 49.22 2.01 2.75
N PHE A 20 49.36 2.15 4.06
CA PHE A 20 48.39 1.81 5.08
C PHE A 20 47.07 2.65 4.97
N GLY A 21 47.17 3.94 4.71
CA GLY A 21 46.01 4.79 4.58
C GLY A 21 45.17 4.49 3.32
N ARG A 22 45.83 4.09 2.21
CA ARG A 22 45.15 3.69 0.97
C ARG A 22 44.39 2.37 1.13
N THR A 23 44.99 1.38 1.80
CA THR A 23 44.33 0.09 2.08
C THR A 23 43.18 0.26 3.06
N PHE A 24 43.32 1.08 4.10
CA PHE A 24 42.26 1.39 5.04
C PHE A 24 41.07 2.10 4.36
N LEU A 25 41.34 3.06 3.49
CA LEU A 25 40.30 3.80 2.77
C LEU A 25 39.54 2.89 1.79
N LEU A 26 40.24 1.97 1.11
CA LEU A 26 39.61 0.99 0.24
C LEU A 26 38.73 0.02 1.03
N LEU A 27 39.22 -0.48 2.17
CA LEU A 27 38.42 -1.36 3.04
C LEU A 27 37.21 -0.66 3.61
N ALA A 28 37.37 0.61 4.05
CA ALA A 28 36.24 1.41 4.54
C ALA A 28 35.20 1.68 3.44
N ALA A 29 35.64 2.00 2.23
CA ALA A 29 34.75 2.18 1.09
C ALA A 29 34.00 0.89 0.73
N LEU A 30 34.71 -0.25 0.70
CA LEU A 30 34.09 -1.54 0.45
C LEU A 30 33.06 -1.90 1.52
N MET A 31 33.37 -1.61 2.78
CA MET A 31 32.43 -1.85 3.90
C MET A 31 31.18 -0.98 3.80
N LEU A 32 31.32 0.29 3.44
CA LEU A 32 30.21 1.23 3.22
C LEU A 32 29.33 0.79 2.04
N VAL A 33 29.93 0.36 0.94
CA VAL A 33 29.18 -0.15 -0.22
C VAL A 33 28.43 -1.43 0.14
N SER A 34 29.06 -2.35 0.85
CA SER A 34 28.46 -3.59 1.31
C SER A 34 27.29 -3.33 2.26
N LEU A 35 27.47 -2.41 3.23
CA LEU A 35 26.42 -2.01 4.16
C LEU A 35 25.26 -1.33 3.43
N GLY A 36 25.54 -0.45 2.49
CA GLY A 36 24.53 0.22 1.67
C GLY A 36 23.71 -0.77 0.84
N ALA A 37 24.37 -1.72 0.19
CA ALA A 37 23.71 -2.78 -0.57
C ALA A 37 22.81 -3.65 0.34
N TRP A 38 23.28 -3.99 1.53
CA TRP A 38 22.51 -4.77 2.50
C TRP A 38 21.28 -4.03 3.00
N LEU A 39 21.42 -2.73 3.33
CA LEU A 39 20.30 -1.86 3.72
C LEU A 39 19.28 -1.74 2.60
N GLN A 40 19.71 -1.59 1.36
CA GLN A 40 18.80 -1.50 0.21
C GLN A 40 17.98 -2.78 0.03
N VAL A 41 18.60 -3.95 0.18
CA VAL A 41 17.89 -5.24 0.14
C VAL A 41 16.91 -5.36 1.31
N PHE A 42 17.32 -4.97 2.51
CA PHE A 42 16.48 -5.01 3.71
C PHE A 42 15.21 -4.15 3.55
N PHE A 43 15.36 -2.90 3.13
CA PHE A 43 14.22 -2.01 2.89
C PHE A 43 13.31 -2.49 1.76
N SER A 44 13.88 -3.12 0.72
CA SER A 44 13.09 -3.66 -0.40
C SER A 44 12.24 -4.87 0.01
N MET A 45 12.68 -5.66 1.00
CA MET A 45 11.99 -6.85 1.47
C MET A 45 10.82 -6.54 2.43
N GLU A 46 10.84 -5.42 3.14
CA GLU A 46 9.81 -5.16 4.16
C GLU A 46 8.49 -4.63 3.60
N LEU A 47 8.51 -3.79 2.58
CA LEU A 47 7.31 -3.13 2.06
C LEU A 47 6.45 -4.02 1.15
N GLY A 48 7.09 -4.88 0.37
CA GLY A 48 6.37 -5.74 -0.59
C GLY A 48 5.46 -6.78 0.06
N PRO A 49 5.95 -7.61 1.01
CA PRO A 49 5.14 -8.65 1.64
C PRO A 49 3.95 -8.12 2.44
N ARG A 50 4.10 -6.99 3.12
CA ARG A 50 3.03 -6.37 3.93
C ARG A 50 1.91 -5.84 3.06
N ALA A 51 2.23 -5.16 1.96
CA ALA A 51 1.23 -4.68 1.00
C ALA A 51 0.47 -5.83 0.36
N ASN A 52 1.15 -6.93 0.01
CA ASN A 52 0.52 -8.12 -0.53
C ASN A 52 -0.43 -8.78 0.47
N GLN A 53 -0.05 -8.89 1.73
CA GLN A 53 -0.89 -9.46 2.78
C GLN A 53 -2.15 -8.61 3.00
N MET A 54 -2.01 -7.30 3.02
CA MET A 54 -3.17 -6.40 3.15
C MET A 54 -4.10 -6.53 1.94
N ALA A 55 -3.57 -6.49 0.73
CA ALA A 55 -4.35 -6.68 -0.48
C ALA A 55 -5.08 -8.03 -0.48
N GLN A 56 -4.44 -9.12 -0.05
CA GLN A 56 -5.06 -10.43 0.04
C GLN A 56 -6.21 -10.48 1.07
N ARG A 57 -6.08 -9.82 2.21
CA ARG A 57 -7.17 -9.69 3.19
C ARG A 57 -8.38 -9.00 2.57
N VAL A 58 -8.16 -7.87 1.92
CA VAL A 58 -9.23 -7.11 1.23
C VAL A 58 -9.88 -7.96 0.13
N ILE A 59 -9.09 -8.62 -0.71
CA ILE A 59 -9.57 -9.49 -1.79
C ILE A 59 -10.43 -10.62 -1.22
N THR A 60 -9.99 -11.26 -0.15
CA THR A 60 -10.73 -12.33 0.50
C THR A 60 -12.05 -11.83 1.06
N ALA A 61 -12.05 -10.70 1.76
CA ALA A 61 -13.25 -10.09 2.30
C ALA A 61 -14.27 -9.73 1.20
N VAL A 62 -13.81 -9.09 0.13
CA VAL A 62 -14.68 -8.76 -1.03
C VAL A 62 -15.28 -10.03 -1.64
N ASN A 63 -14.49 -11.08 -1.85
CA ASN A 63 -14.97 -12.33 -2.43
C ASN A 63 -16.00 -13.02 -1.53
N ILE A 64 -15.74 -13.10 -0.22
CA ILE A 64 -16.68 -13.70 0.74
C ILE A 64 -17.97 -12.90 0.77
N THR A 65 -17.89 -11.59 0.90
CA THR A 65 -19.06 -10.69 0.93
C THR A 65 -19.86 -10.79 -0.36
N ARG A 66 -19.21 -10.78 -1.51
CA ARG A 66 -19.85 -10.94 -2.82
C ARG A 66 -20.58 -12.27 -2.93
N THR A 67 -19.92 -13.36 -2.55
CA THR A 67 -20.51 -14.70 -2.59
C THR A 67 -21.71 -14.80 -1.66
N ALA A 68 -21.60 -14.32 -0.44
CA ALA A 68 -22.67 -14.32 0.55
C ALA A 68 -23.89 -13.51 0.05
N LEU A 69 -23.68 -12.36 -0.56
CA LEU A 69 -24.75 -11.53 -1.10
C LEU A 69 -25.42 -12.10 -2.35
N ILE A 70 -24.70 -12.83 -3.19
CA ILE A 70 -25.28 -13.49 -4.38
C ILE A 70 -26.21 -14.63 -3.97
N TYR A 71 -25.86 -15.40 -2.94
CA TYR A 71 -26.63 -16.56 -2.51
C TYR A 71 -27.72 -16.24 -1.46
N SER A 72 -27.78 -15.04 -0.92
CA SER A 72 -28.79 -14.64 0.04
C SER A 72 -30.05 -14.10 -0.64
N HIS A 73 -31.23 -14.52 -0.17
CA HIS A 73 -32.52 -13.93 -0.57
C HIS A 73 -32.63 -12.49 -0.02
N ASN A 74 -33.42 -11.64 -0.68
CA ASN A 74 -33.51 -10.22 -0.35
C ASN A 74 -33.79 -9.91 1.14
N ASP A 75 -34.59 -10.73 1.80
CA ASP A 75 -34.90 -10.58 3.24
C ASP A 75 -33.76 -10.97 4.17
N GLU A 76 -32.85 -11.84 3.69
CA GLU A 76 -31.68 -12.29 4.46
C GLU A 76 -30.46 -11.41 4.22
N ARG A 77 -30.41 -10.67 3.11
CA ARG A 77 -29.29 -9.75 2.79
C ARG A 77 -29.07 -8.72 3.88
N SER A 78 -30.15 -8.11 4.37
CA SER A 78 -30.06 -7.09 5.42
C SER A 78 -29.52 -7.66 6.75
N LYS A 79 -29.92 -8.88 7.10
CA LYS A 79 -29.41 -9.56 8.31
C LYS A 79 -27.94 -9.94 8.16
N LEU A 80 -27.56 -10.44 6.98
CA LEU A 80 -26.18 -10.81 6.68
C LEU A 80 -25.25 -9.58 6.69
N LEU A 81 -25.68 -8.47 6.12
CA LEU A 81 -24.92 -7.22 6.15
C LEU A 81 -24.74 -6.69 7.57
N LEU A 82 -25.76 -6.81 8.40
CA LEU A 82 -25.68 -6.43 9.81
C LEU A 82 -24.73 -7.35 10.59
N ASP A 83 -24.76 -8.65 10.31
CA ASP A 83 -23.90 -9.64 10.96
C ASP A 83 -22.43 -9.43 10.57
N LEU A 84 -22.14 -9.20 9.30
CA LEU A 84 -20.81 -8.84 8.81
C LEU A 84 -20.29 -7.54 9.44
N ALA A 85 -21.14 -6.53 9.56
CA ALA A 85 -20.77 -5.27 10.19
C ALA A 85 -20.47 -5.44 11.68
N THR A 86 -21.26 -6.26 12.38
CA THR A 86 -21.15 -6.41 13.84
C THR A 86 -20.00 -7.33 14.25
N ASN A 87 -19.80 -8.43 13.52
CA ASN A 87 -18.83 -9.46 13.91
C ASN A 87 -17.46 -9.30 13.24
N GLU A 88 -17.43 -8.84 12.00
CA GLU A 88 -16.19 -8.74 11.22
C GLU A 88 -15.72 -7.29 11.04
N GLY A 89 -16.51 -6.29 11.48
CA GLY A 89 -16.23 -4.87 11.27
C GLY A 89 -16.19 -4.47 9.80
N ILE A 90 -16.77 -5.27 8.92
CA ILE A 90 -16.85 -5.05 7.49
C ILE A 90 -18.21 -4.44 7.18
N GLN A 91 -18.22 -3.20 6.72
CA GLN A 91 -19.45 -2.52 6.37
C GLN A 91 -19.59 -2.46 4.85
N VAL A 92 -20.82 -2.70 4.39
CA VAL A 92 -21.15 -2.66 2.95
C VAL A 92 -22.23 -1.61 2.73
N TYR A 93 -21.96 -0.70 1.82
CA TYR A 93 -22.90 0.37 1.43
C TYR A 93 -23.19 0.31 -0.07
N PRO A 94 -24.40 0.64 -0.49
CA PRO A 94 -24.68 0.86 -1.89
C PRO A 94 -23.86 2.06 -2.38
N ARG A 95 -23.29 1.95 -3.57
CA ARG A 95 -22.54 3.04 -4.17
C ARG A 95 -23.46 3.91 -5.01
N GLU A 96 -23.45 5.19 -4.74
CA GLU A 96 -24.20 6.19 -5.48
C GLU A 96 -23.30 6.97 -6.45
N VAL A 97 -23.90 7.53 -7.51
CA VAL A 97 -23.18 8.35 -8.49
C VAL A 97 -22.68 9.66 -7.88
N THR A 98 -23.33 10.10 -6.82
CA THR A 98 -23.03 11.34 -6.08
C THR A 98 -21.97 11.17 -5.01
N ASP A 99 -21.49 9.96 -4.77
CA ASP A 99 -20.47 9.70 -3.75
C ASP A 99 -19.16 10.43 -4.05
N PHE A 100 -18.73 11.19 -3.05
CA PHE A 100 -17.42 11.85 -3.09
C PHE A 100 -16.36 10.93 -2.47
N ALA A 101 -15.49 10.40 -3.31
CA ALA A 101 -14.40 9.52 -2.93
C ALA A 101 -13.09 10.29 -2.75
N GLU A 102 -12.50 10.21 -1.57
CA GLU A 102 -11.20 10.79 -1.27
C GLU A 102 -10.07 9.91 -1.83
N ALA A 103 -9.07 10.53 -2.46
CA ALA A 103 -7.93 9.81 -3.00
C ALA A 103 -7.11 9.13 -1.90
N LEU A 104 -6.48 8.00 -2.24
CA LEU A 104 -5.50 7.36 -1.36
C LEU A 104 -4.31 8.29 -1.11
N PRO A 105 -3.65 8.17 0.05
CA PRO A 105 -2.39 8.83 0.30
C PRO A 105 -1.36 8.51 -0.79
N ASP A 106 -0.51 9.49 -1.11
CA ASP A 106 0.60 9.32 -2.05
C ASP A 106 1.77 8.61 -1.35
N ASP A 107 1.54 7.36 -0.99
CA ASP A 107 2.47 6.47 -0.31
C ASP A 107 2.62 5.18 -1.11
N ASP A 108 3.86 4.76 -1.31
CA ASP A 108 4.19 3.55 -2.08
C ASP A 108 3.48 2.29 -1.59
N TYR A 109 3.26 2.18 -0.28
CA TYR A 109 2.57 1.04 0.31
C TYR A 109 1.11 0.96 -0.17
N TRP A 110 0.35 2.07 -0.03
CA TRP A 110 -1.06 2.11 -0.43
C TRP A 110 -1.25 2.02 -1.94
N GLN A 111 -0.34 2.61 -2.71
CA GLN A 111 -0.36 2.48 -4.16
C GLN A 111 -0.15 1.02 -4.60
N ARG A 112 0.74 0.28 -3.95
CA ARG A 112 0.94 -1.16 -4.21
C ARG A 112 -0.27 -1.99 -3.80
N VAL A 113 -0.88 -1.71 -2.64
CA VAL A 113 -2.13 -2.36 -2.20
C VAL A 113 -3.22 -2.15 -3.25
N ALA A 114 -3.43 -0.90 -3.67
CA ALA A 114 -4.42 -0.56 -4.69
C ALA A 114 -4.15 -1.25 -6.03
N GLN A 115 -2.90 -1.31 -6.45
CA GLN A 115 -2.50 -1.99 -7.68
C GLN A 115 -2.83 -3.49 -7.63
N HIS A 116 -2.56 -4.17 -6.51
CA HIS A 116 -2.89 -5.58 -6.36
C HIS A 116 -4.40 -5.83 -6.39
N ILE A 117 -5.18 -4.98 -5.73
CA ILE A 117 -6.64 -5.07 -5.74
C ILE A 117 -7.18 -4.87 -7.16
N ARG A 118 -6.71 -3.84 -7.88
CA ARG A 118 -7.10 -3.59 -9.28
C ARG A 118 -6.68 -4.69 -10.23
N THR A 119 -5.53 -5.31 -10.01
CA THR A 119 -5.10 -6.47 -10.80
C THR A 119 -6.05 -7.65 -10.65
N ARG A 120 -6.65 -7.80 -9.47
CA ARG A 120 -7.58 -8.91 -9.18
C ARG A 120 -9.01 -8.65 -9.62
N PHE A 121 -9.53 -7.44 -9.39
CA PHE A 121 -10.94 -7.09 -9.65
C PHE A 121 -11.15 -6.27 -10.91
N GLY A 122 -10.09 -5.81 -11.53
CA GLY A 122 -10.13 -4.98 -12.72
C GLY A 122 -9.78 -3.52 -12.47
N PRO A 123 -9.35 -2.79 -13.52
CA PRO A 123 -8.94 -1.38 -13.44
C PRO A 123 -10.08 -0.44 -13.03
N GLU A 124 -11.33 -0.85 -13.24
CA GLU A 124 -12.55 -0.11 -12.90
C GLU A 124 -12.78 -0.03 -11.38
N THR A 125 -12.08 -0.87 -10.60
CA THR A 125 -12.23 -0.89 -9.15
C THR A 125 -11.76 0.43 -8.56
N GLN A 126 -12.68 1.14 -7.94
CA GLN A 126 -12.36 2.36 -7.21
C GLN A 126 -11.93 2.03 -5.80
N ILE A 127 -10.89 2.71 -5.36
CA ILE A 127 -10.34 2.57 -4.02
C ILE A 127 -10.18 3.98 -3.47
N ALA A 128 -10.71 4.21 -2.27
CA ALA A 128 -10.74 5.52 -1.64
C ALA A 128 -10.29 5.46 -0.18
N TRP A 129 -9.78 6.58 0.32
CA TRP A 129 -9.36 6.75 1.72
C TRP A 129 -10.48 7.24 2.62
N GLY A 130 -11.57 7.65 2.02
CA GLY A 130 -12.82 8.07 2.64
C GLY A 130 -13.88 8.24 1.58
N VAL A 131 -15.15 8.12 1.97
CA VAL A 131 -16.29 8.41 1.11
C VAL A 131 -17.28 9.26 1.90
N ASN A 132 -17.74 10.35 1.32
CA ASN A 132 -18.71 11.28 1.93
C ASN A 132 -18.30 11.74 3.34
N GLN A 133 -17.00 12.05 3.53
CA GLN A 133 -16.39 12.46 4.81
C GLN A 133 -16.34 11.33 5.87
N VAL A 134 -16.70 10.10 5.53
CA VAL A 134 -16.52 8.94 6.41
C VAL A 134 -15.15 8.34 6.13
N PRO A 135 -14.21 8.40 7.11
CA PRO A 135 -12.87 7.88 6.96
C PRO A 135 -12.88 6.34 6.94
N GLY A 136 -12.00 5.74 6.14
CA GLY A 136 -11.87 4.30 6.04
C GLY A 136 -11.16 3.91 4.75
N PHE A 137 -10.84 2.64 4.61
CA PHE A 137 -10.35 2.09 3.36
C PHE A 137 -11.52 1.49 2.59
N TRP A 138 -11.89 2.17 1.51
CA TRP A 138 -13.09 1.88 0.73
C TRP A 138 -12.72 1.21 -0.58
N VAL A 139 -13.38 0.09 -0.89
CA VAL A 139 -13.16 -0.65 -2.14
C VAL A 139 -14.50 -0.88 -2.83
N SER A 140 -14.61 -0.44 -4.08
CA SER A 140 -15.81 -0.68 -4.86
C SER A 140 -15.82 -2.09 -5.45
N PHE A 141 -16.99 -2.71 -5.45
CA PHE A 141 -17.22 -3.99 -6.12
C PHE A 141 -18.62 -4.02 -6.72
N GLN A 142 -18.82 -4.93 -7.67
CA GLN A 142 -20.08 -5.05 -8.40
C GLN A 142 -20.72 -6.41 -8.13
N ILE A 143 -22.03 -6.37 -7.89
CA ILE A 143 -22.87 -7.56 -7.86
C ILE A 143 -23.96 -7.38 -8.91
N GLU A 144 -23.99 -8.25 -9.93
CA GLU A 144 -24.88 -8.13 -11.07
C GLU A 144 -24.77 -6.76 -11.77
N LYS A 145 -25.70 -5.86 -11.52
CA LYS A 145 -25.73 -4.49 -12.09
C LYS A 145 -25.48 -3.40 -11.04
N ASP A 146 -25.50 -3.78 -9.78
CA ASP A 146 -25.41 -2.83 -8.67
C ASP A 146 -23.97 -2.70 -8.16
N LEU A 147 -23.60 -1.48 -7.88
CA LEU A 147 -22.28 -1.13 -7.33
C LEU A 147 -22.37 -0.95 -5.83
N TYR A 148 -21.38 -1.47 -5.12
CA TYR A 148 -21.29 -1.40 -3.67
C TYR A 148 -19.92 -0.92 -3.23
N TRP A 149 -19.86 -0.35 -2.04
CA TRP A 149 -18.66 -0.07 -1.31
C TRP A 149 -18.47 -1.08 -0.18
N LEU A 150 -17.29 -1.65 -0.07
CA LEU A 150 -16.80 -2.36 1.10
C LEU A 150 -15.89 -1.44 1.88
N VAL A 151 -16.12 -1.30 3.17
CA VAL A 151 -15.38 -0.40 4.05
C VAL A 151 -14.66 -1.17 5.12
N PHE A 152 -13.39 -0.85 5.31
CA PHE A 152 -12.59 -1.30 6.43
C PHE A 152 -12.30 -0.10 7.33
N GLU A 153 -12.53 -0.25 8.61
CA GLU A 153 -12.16 0.76 9.59
C GLU A 153 -10.63 0.91 9.68
N ARG A 154 -10.15 2.13 9.89
CA ARG A 154 -8.70 2.40 9.94
C ARG A 154 -7.97 1.62 11.03
N GLU A 155 -8.62 1.36 12.15
CA GLU A 155 -8.07 0.57 13.26
C GLU A 155 -7.78 -0.87 12.86
N GLN A 156 -8.63 -1.47 12.02
CA GLN A 156 -8.46 -2.85 11.54
C GLN A 156 -7.32 -3.02 10.55
N ILE A 157 -6.95 -1.94 9.87
CA ILE A 157 -5.85 -1.94 8.89
C ILE A 157 -4.53 -1.47 9.49
N GLY A 158 -4.46 -1.34 10.84
CA GLY A 158 -3.22 -1.03 11.55
C GLY A 158 -2.77 0.42 11.44
N LEU A 159 -3.69 1.33 11.22
CA LEU A 159 -3.47 2.78 11.20
C LEU A 159 -4.01 3.37 12.52
N SER A 160 -3.22 3.23 13.57
CA SER A 160 -3.42 3.99 14.81
C SER A 160 -2.48 5.21 14.83
#